data_b401251820db4f4ae6efa5ca97291436
#
_entry.id   b401251820db4f4ae6efa5ca97291436
#
_cell.length_a   1.000
_cell.length_b   1.000
_cell.length_c   1.000
_cell.angle_alpha   90.00
_cell.angle_beta   90.00
_cell.angle_gamma   90.00
#
_symmetry.space_group_name_H-M   'P 1'
#
loop_
_entity.id
_entity.type
_entity.pdbx_description
1 polymer ?
#
loop_
_entity_poly.entity_id
_entity_poly.type
_entity_poly.pdbx_seq_one_letter_code
_entity_poly.pdbx_strand_id
1 'polypeptide(L)'
;MPAVDPARLTSLGADHAILDVRAEAEFSAGHLAGAGNLPVAEFAARRTELPPREAALVVVAATGGEAEAAAAALAALGYRRVDWLDAALAAVPGGLAERTPAVRLWRPAPFLMEVLPHIRAGGAGARRALDLAAGAGREAVFLAMNGFDVEALDDDPEILARAEALAARCGVRLRTQARDLERRDPGLGEGCYDLITVFRFLHRPLFPHIERALAPGGWLVYETFRRGQERFGRPTHPRFLLDAGELSSAFPNLAVERYAESDPEGGPITARLLARRPVSR
;
A
#
# COMPACT_ATOMS: atom_id res chain seq x y z
N MET A 1 -5.88 -14.84 20.68
CA MET A 1 -6.23 -13.41 20.64
C MET A 1 -6.69 -13.02 22.04
N PRO A 2 -5.94 -12.17 22.74
CA PRO A 2 -6.35 -11.75 24.07
C PRO A 2 -7.44 -10.68 24.02
N ALA A 3 -8.35 -10.77 24.99
CA ALA A 3 -9.30 -9.72 25.30
C ALA A 3 -8.58 -8.57 26.00
N VAL A 4 -8.96 -7.35 25.67
CA VAL A 4 -8.45 -6.11 26.27
C VAL A 4 -9.58 -5.42 27.00
N ASP A 5 -9.38 -5.11 28.26
CA ASP A 5 -10.34 -4.29 29.01
C ASP A 5 -10.20 -2.80 28.64
N PRO A 6 -11.24 -1.98 28.91
CA PRO A 6 -11.22 -0.56 28.56
C PRO A 6 -10.06 0.25 29.15
N ALA A 7 -9.57 -0.10 30.35
CA ALA A 7 -8.47 0.63 30.98
C ALA A 7 -7.14 0.32 30.29
N ARG A 8 -6.94 -0.94 29.90
CA ARG A 8 -5.76 -1.36 29.13
C ARG A 8 -5.73 -0.75 27.73
N LEU A 9 -6.89 -0.59 27.09
CA LEU A 9 -6.98 0.04 25.75
C LEU A 9 -6.36 1.44 25.76
N THR A 10 -6.60 2.25 26.78
CA THR A 10 -6.04 3.60 26.91
C THR A 10 -4.54 3.62 27.17
N SER A 11 -3.97 2.52 27.65
CA SER A 11 -2.54 2.35 27.91
C SER A 11 -1.78 1.67 26.77
N LEU A 12 -2.46 1.20 25.72
CA LEU A 12 -1.83 0.63 24.53
C LEU A 12 -1.03 1.73 23.83
N GLY A 13 0.28 1.48 23.63
CA GLY A 13 1.16 2.42 22.97
C GLY A 13 0.83 2.61 21.49
N ALA A 14 1.51 3.57 20.86
CA ALA A 14 1.38 3.91 19.45
C ALA A 14 1.64 2.74 18.47
N ASP A 15 2.11 1.60 18.97
CA ASP A 15 2.41 0.40 18.17
C ASP A 15 1.15 -0.39 17.77
N HIS A 16 -0.01 -0.07 18.37
CA HIS A 16 -1.28 -0.74 18.06
C HIS A 16 -2.15 0.15 17.16
N ALA A 17 -2.60 -0.39 16.04
CA ALA A 17 -3.65 0.25 15.26
C ALA A 17 -5.02 -0.11 15.83
N ILE A 18 -5.85 0.89 16.09
CA ILE A 18 -7.24 0.69 16.52
C ILE A 18 -8.12 0.57 15.29
N LEU A 19 -8.75 -0.58 15.11
CA LEU A 19 -9.69 -0.86 14.03
C LEU A 19 -11.12 -0.86 14.56
N ASP A 20 -11.88 0.18 14.24
CA ASP A 20 -13.30 0.26 14.51
C ASP A 20 -14.08 -0.43 13.36
N VAL A 21 -14.81 -1.48 13.69
CA VAL A 21 -15.52 -2.31 12.71
C VAL A 21 -17.02 -2.02 12.61
N ARG A 22 -17.49 -0.99 13.29
CA ARG A 22 -18.88 -0.51 13.19
C ARG A 22 -19.17 0.08 11.82
N ALA A 23 -20.45 0.27 11.52
CA ALA A 23 -20.84 0.99 10.32
C ALA A 23 -20.27 2.40 10.29
N GLU A 24 -19.99 2.92 9.09
CA GLU A 24 -19.38 4.25 8.90
C GLU A 24 -20.19 5.38 9.56
N ALA A 25 -21.52 5.27 9.54
CA ALA A 25 -22.41 6.25 10.19
C ALA A 25 -22.22 6.29 11.72
N GLU A 26 -22.06 5.13 12.35
CA GLU A 26 -21.81 5.02 13.80
C GLU A 26 -20.42 5.54 14.16
N PHE A 27 -19.41 5.18 13.35
CA PHE A 27 -18.05 5.69 13.51
C PHE A 27 -18.00 7.23 13.38
N SER A 28 -18.69 7.77 12.39
CA SER A 28 -18.74 9.22 12.15
C SER A 28 -19.48 9.99 13.23
N ALA A 29 -20.44 9.36 13.92
CA ALA A 29 -21.13 9.94 15.06
C ALA A 29 -20.23 10.06 16.30
N GLY A 30 -19.18 9.23 16.40
CA GLY A 30 -18.18 9.28 17.46
C GLY A 30 -17.36 8.00 17.51
N HIS A 31 -16.04 8.14 17.65
CA HIS A 31 -15.09 7.03 17.69
C HIS A 31 -13.93 7.32 18.63
N LEU A 32 -13.13 6.29 18.91
CA LEU A 32 -11.92 6.47 19.71
C LEU A 32 -10.88 7.30 18.97
N ALA A 33 -10.21 8.19 19.67
CA ALA A 33 -9.09 8.93 19.10
C ALA A 33 -8.01 7.97 18.58
N GLY A 34 -7.55 8.19 17.36
CA GLY A 34 -6.57 7.30 16.71
C GLY A 34 -7.16 6.05 16.05
N ALA A 35 -8.48 5.85 16.08
CA ALA A 35 -9.12 4.75 15.38
C ALA A 35 -9.28 5.03 13.88
N GLY A 36 -9.11 3.97 13.09
CA GLY A 36 -9.55 3.93 11.71
C GLY A 36 -10.78 3.03 11.57
N ASN A 37 -11.62 3.28 10.57
CA ASN A 37 -12.83 2.52 10.34
C ASN A 37 -12.75 1.62 9.11
N LEU A 38 -13.13 0.38 9.31
CA LEU A 38 -13.45 -0.55 8.23
C LEU A 38 -14.50 -1.54 8.72
N PRO A 39 -15.77 -1.40 8.29
CA PRO A 39 -16.85 -2.31 8.69
C PRO A 39 -16.54 -3.76 8.35
N VAL A 40 -16.87 -4.70 9.24
CA VAL A 40 -16.65 -6.15 9.05
C VAL A 40 -17.23 -6.63 7.71
N ALA A 41 -18.42 -6.17 7.36
CA ALA A 41 -19.09 -6.54 6.11
C ALA A 41 -18.28 -6.18 4.86
N GLU A 42 -17.34 -5.23 4.96
CA GLU A 42 -16.54 -4.73 3.85
C GLU A 42 -15.12 -5.33 3.79
N PHE A 43 -14.74 -6.18 4.73
CA PHE A 43 -13.39 -6.78 4.78
C PHE A 43 -13.00 -7.47 3.47
N ALA A 44 -13.92 -8.18 2.83
CA ALA A 44 -13.63 -8.86 1.57
C ALA A 44 -13.41 -7.90 0.41
N ALA A 45 -14.23 -6.87 0.29
CA ALA A 45 -14.16 -5.87 -0.78
C ALA A 45 -13.00 -4.88 -0.59
N ARG A 46 -12.73 -4.50 0.66
CA ARG A 46 -11.75 -3.47 1.04
C ARG A 46 -10.51 -4.03 1.74
N ARG A 47 -10.17 -5.29 1.46
CA ARG A 47 -9.05 -5.99 2.11
C ARG A 47 -7.71 -5.23 2.02
N THR A 48 -7.49 -4.48 0.95
CA THR A 48 -6.29 -3.68 0.75
C THR A 48 -6.22 -2.44 1.63
N GLU A 49 -7.32 -2.07 2.26
CA GLU A 49 -7.41 -0.97 3.23
C GLU A 49 -7.15 -1.41 4.67
N LEU A 50 -7.09 -2.70 4.93
CA LEU A 50 -6.64 -3.23 6.21
C LEU A 50 -5.16 -2.89 6.45
N PRO A 51 -4.73 -2.78 7.71
CA PRO A 51 -3.32 -2.61 8.06
C PRO A 51 -2.45 -3.75 7.51
N PRO A 52 -1.11 -3.58 7.49
CA PRO A 52 -0.19 -4.69 7.23
C PRO A 52 -0.46 -5.86 8.19
N ARG A 53 -0.31 -7.10 7.71
CA ARG A 53 -0.63 -8.31 8.51
C ARG A 53 0.21 -8.49 9.76
N GLU A 54 1.40 -7.93 9.77
CA GLU A 54 2.32 -7.89 10.90
C GLU A 54 1.98 -6.83 11.94
N ALA A 55 1.07 -5.90 11.62
CA ALA A 55 0.64 -4.86 12.55
C ALA A 55 -0.07 -5.46 13.78
N ALA A 56 0.19 -4.88 14.93
CA ALA A 56 -0.60 -5.15 16.11
C ALA A 56 -1.92 -4.38 16.01
N LEU A 57 -3.03 -5.08 16.14
CA LEU A 57 -4.37 -4.54 16.02
C LEU A 57 -5.13 -4.68 17.32
N VAL A 58 -5.94 -3.68 17.63
CA VAL A 58 -7.04 -3.83 18.59
C VAL A 58 -8.35 -3.56 17.84
N VAL A 59 -9.22 -4.54 17.84
CA VAL A 59 -10.54 -4.44 17.22
C VAL A 59 -11.53 -3.89 18.24
N VAL A 60 -12.29 -2.88 17.83
CA VAL A 60 -13.38 -2.29 18.63
C VAL A 60 -14.69 -2.32 17.84
N ALA A 61 -15.79 -2.56 18.52
CA ALA A 61 -17.13 -2.61 17.96
C ALA A 61 -18.15 -2.06 18.95
N ALA A 62 -19.45 -2.07 18.63
CA ALA A 62 -20.47 -1.63 19.56
C ALA A 62 -20.49 -2.49 20.85
N THR A 63 -20.24 -3.77 20.71
CA THR A 63 -20.16 -4.75 21.81
C THR A 63 -18.87 -5.57 21.75
N GLY A 64 -18.46 -6.15 22.90
CA GLY A 64 -17.30 -7.04 22.96
C GLY A 64 -17.46 -8.29 22.08
N GLY A 65 -18.65 -8.89 22.01
CA GLY A 65 -18.89 -10.06 21.17
C GLY A 65 -18.74 -9.77 19.66
N GLU A 66 -19.15 -8.60 19.20
CA GLU A 66 -18.90 -8.17 17.81
C GLU A 66 -17.43 -7.94 17.54
N ALA A 67 -16.69 -7.36 18.50
CA ALA A 67 -15.26 -7.14 18.40
C ALA A 67 -14.50 -8.48 18.33
N GLU A 68 -14.88 -9.46 19.15
CA GLU A 68 -14.33 -10.82 19.14
C GLU A 68 -14.56 -11.52 17.79
N ALA A 69 -15.79 -11.48 17.27
CA ALA A 69 -16.13 -12.05 15.98
C ALA A 69 -15.31 -11.43 14.83
N ALA A 70 -15.13 -10.11 14.84
CA ALA A 70 -14.33 -9.42 13.86
C ALA A 70 -12.83 -9.74 13.99
N ALA A 71 -12.32 -9.89 15.20
CA ALA A 71 -10.95 -10.34 15.44
C ALA A 71 -10.71 -11.76 14.92
N ALA A 72 -11.67 -12.66 15.11
CA ALA A 72 -11.62 -14.01 14.54
C ALA A 72 -11.61 -14.00 12.99
N ALA A 73 -12.40 -13.12 12.35
CA ALA A 73 -12.37 -12.93 10.91
C ALA A 73 -11.00 -12.43 10.41
N LEU A 74 -10.36 -11.50 11.12
CA LEU A 74 -9.01 -11.03 10.80
C LEU A 74 -7.97 -12.13 10.96
N ALA A 75 -8.06 -12.97 12.00
CA ALA A 75 -7.17 -14.12 12.17
C ALA A 75 -7.30 -15.10 11.01
N ALA A 76 -8.52 -15.37 10.52
CA ALA A 76 -8.75 -16.19 9.33
C ALA A 76 -8.14 -15.56 8.05
N LEU A 77 -7.98 -14.24 8.00
CA LEU A 77 -7.27 -13.50 6.94
C LEU A 77 -5.74 -13.52 7.12
N GLY A 78 -5.21 -14.15 8.18
CA GLY A 78 -3.79 -14.32 8.44
C GLY A 78 -3.15 -13.26 9.33
N TYR A 79 -3.92 -12.44 10.03
CA TYR A 79 -3.41 -11.53 11.05
C TYR A 79 -3.05 -12.31 12.30
N ARG A 80 -1.86 -12.08 12.86
CA ARG A 80 -1.34 -12.86 14.00
C ARG A 80 -1.37 -12.10 15.33
N ARG A 81 -1.46 -10.78 15.29
CA ARG A 81 -1.41 -9.88 16.45
C ARG A 81 -2.70 -9.08 16.50
N VAL A 82 -3.79 -9.77 16.87
CA VAL A 82 -5.11 -9.17 16.93
C VAL A 82 -5.65 -9.34 18.34
N ASP A 83 -5.86 -8.24 19.01
CA ASP A 83 -6.56 -8.13 20.27
C ASP A 83 -7.95 -7.55 20.02
N TRP A 84 -8.86 -7.65 20.97
CA TRP A 84 -10.22 -7.11 20.83
C TRP A 84 -10.72 -6.55 22.15
N LEU A 85 -11.51 -5.49 22.09
CA LEU A 85 -12.11 -4.85 23.28
C LEU A 85 -13.24 -5.72 23.84
N ASP A 86 -13.05 -6.25 25.05
CA ASP A 86 -14.06 -7.06 25.79
C ASP A 86 -15.02 -6.16 26.59
N ALA A 87 -15.60 -5.18 25.91
CA ALA A 87 -16.59 -4.29 26.50
C ALA A 87 -17.39 -3.57 25.41
N ALA A 88 -18.49 -2.96 25.80
CA ALA A 88 -19.13 -1.98 24.94
C ALA A 88 -18.20 -0.78 24.72
N LEU A 89 -18.08 -0.31 23.49
CA LEU A 89 -17.21 0.82 23.15
C LEU A 89 -17.53 2.09 23.95
N ALA A 90 -18.82 2.28 24.31
CA ALA A 90 -19.27 3.38 25.16
C ALA A 90 -18.73 3.34 26.61
N ALA A 91 -18.22 2.19 27.05
CA ALA A 91 -17.64 2.02 28.39
C ALA A 91 -16.16 2.42 28.47
N VAL A 92 -15.53 2.79 27.37
CA VAL A 92 -14.10 3.19 27.33
C VAL A 92 -13.93 4.54 28.06
N PRO A 93 -13.00 4.63 29.03
CA PRO A 93 -12.68 5.89 29.70
C PRO A 93 -12.20 6.95 28.70
N GLY A 94 -12.67 8.17 28.85
CA GLY A 94 -12.36 9.27 27.94
C GLY A 94 -13.39 9.45 26.82
N GLY A 95 -14.29 8.47 26.65
CA GLY A 95 -15.43 8.56 25.74
C GLY A 95 -15.07 8.48 24.26
N LEU A 96 -16.10 8.56 23.43
CA LEU A 96 -15.97 8.68 22.00
C LEU A 96 -15.71 10.14 21.64
N ALA A 97 -14.64 10.40 20.92
CA ALA A 97 -14.35 11.74 20.43
C ALA A 97 -15.18 12.02 19.18
N GLU A 98 -16.04 13.01 19.27
CA GLU A 98 -16.71 13.54 18.08
C GLU A 98 -15.71 14.34 17.23
N ARG A 99 -15.74 14.14 15.89
CA ARG A 99 -14.97 14.93 14.90
C ARG A 99 -13.44 14.80 14.97
N THR A 100 -12.89 13.77 15.60
CA THR A 100 -11.48 13.47 15.38
C THR A 100 -11.27 12.89 13.97
N PRO A 101 -10.17 13.23 13.28
CA PRO A 101 -9.89 12.63 11.99
C PRO A 101 -9.69 11.12 12.12
N ALA A 102 -10.34 10.35 11.26
CA ALA A 102 -10.08 8.92 11.15
C ALA A 102 -8.62 8.66 10.77
N VAL A 103 -8.01 7.67 11.39
CA VAL A 103 -6.65 7.24 11.02
C VAL A 103 -6.72 6.31 9.83
N ARG A 104 -5.86 6.56 8.86
CA ARG A 104 -5.71 5.66 7.72
C ARG A 104 -5.04 4.36 8.15
N LEU A 105 -5.75 3.25 8.00
CA LEU A 105 -5.27 1.93 8.40
C LEU A 105 -4.25 1.33 7.42
N TRP A 106 -4.46 1.53 6.12
CA TRP A 106 -3.56 1.03 5.08
C TRP A 106 -2.31 1.92 4.92
N ARG A 107 -1.25 1.32 4.43
CA ARG A 107 0.00 2.02 4.10
C ARG A 107 0.46 1.59 2.71
N PRO A 108 1.07 2.49 1.94
CA PRO A 108 1.79 2.12 0.73
C PRO A 108 3.04 1.31 1.10
N ALA A 109 3.75 0.82 0.09
CA ALA A 109 5.02 0.14 0.29
C ALA A 109 5.98 1.02 1.11
N PRO A 110 6.65 0.48 2.14
CA PRO A 110 7.56 1.25 2.99
C PRO A 110 8.67 1.93 2.19
N PHE A 111 9.16 1.29 1.15
CA PHE A 111 10.20 1.87 0.28
C PHE A 111 9.70 3.12 -0.46
N LEU A 112 8.44 3.14 -0.93
CA LEU A 112 7.88 4.36 -1.52
C LEU A 112 7.81 5.51 -0.51
N MET A 113 7.41 5.22 0.72
CA MET A 113 7.37 6.22 1.80
C MET A 113 8.77 6.78 2.11
N GLU A 114 9.78 5.92 2.10
CA GLU A 114 11.18 6.27 2.36
C GLU A 114 11.75 7.21 1.29
N VAL A 115 11.50 6.91 -0.01
CA VAL A 115 12.14 7.65 -1.10
C VAL A 115 11.36 8.86 -1.60
N LEU A 116 10.06 8.94 -1.34
CA LEU A 116 9.20 10.01 -1.85
C LEU A 116 9.65 11.42 -1.42
N PRO A 117 10.09 11.68 -0.17
CA PRO A 117 10.63 12.98 0.23
C PRO A 117 11.82 13.42 -0.63
N HIS A 118 12.74 12.50 -0.94
CA HIS A 118 13.89 12.76 -1.80
C HIS A 118 13.47 13.10 -3.23
N ILE A 119 12.53 12.32 -3.81
CA ILE A 119 11.97 12.57 -5.14
C ILE A 119 11.32 13.96 -5.21
N ARG A 120 10.58 14.34 -4.18
CA ARG A 120 9.89 15.64 -4.10
C ARG A 120 10.85 16.83 -3.99
N ALA A 121 11.96 16.67 -3.29
CA ALA A 121 12.97 17.71 -3.16
C ALA A 121 13.68 18.02 -4.50
N GLY A 122 13.68 17.09 -5.44
CA GLY A 122 14.37 17.19 -6.73
C GLY A 122 13.70 18.06 -7.80
N GLY A 123 12.60 18.78 -7.52
CA GLY A 123 11.99 19.70 -8.50
C GLY A 123 10.57 20.14 -8.17
N ALA A 124 10.21 21.37 -8.56
CA ALA A 124 8.88 21.93 -8.49
C ALA A 124 8.27 21.94 -9.90
N GLY A 125 7.17 21.18 -10.14
CA GLY A 125 6.43 21.15 -11.40
C GLY A 125 5.24 20.21 -11.32
N ALA A 126 4.36 20.24 -12.32
CA ALA A 126 3.30 19.26 -12.48
C ALA A 126 3.96 17.87 -12.60
N ARG A 127 3.65 17.00 -11.66
CA ARG A 127 4.32 15.70 -11.54
C ARG A 127 3.38 14.62 -12.02
N ARG A 128 3.61 14.13 -13.22
CA ARG A 128 2.89 12.98 -13.75
C ARG A 128 3.54 11.70 -13.22
N ALA A 129 2.74 10.89 -12.57
CA ALA A 129 3.19 9.58 -12.10
C ALA A 129 2.42 8.47 -12.82
N LEU A 130 3.11 7.35 -13.02
CA LEU A 130 2.55 6.11 -13.53
C LEU A 130 2.77 5.00 -12.51
N ASP A 131 1.69 4.36 -12.08
CA ASP A 131 1.75 3.16 -11.23
C ASP A 131 1.43 1.93 -12.08
N LEU A 132 2.41 1.05 -12.25
CA LEU A 132 2.32 -0.14 -13.10
C LEU A 132 1.97 -1.37 -12.26
N ALA A 133 0.98 -2.14 -12.72
CA ALA A 133 0.35 -3.23 -11.96
C ALA A 133 -0.16 -2.71 -10.60
N ALA A 134 -0.95 -1.65 -10.68
CA ALA A 134 -1.34 -0.84 -9.52
C ALA A 134 -2.23 -1.60 -8.53
N GLY A 135 -2.84 -2.72 -8.94
CA GLY A 135 -3.76 -3.45 -8.11
C GLY A 135 -4.88 -2.55 -7.58
N ALA A 136 -5.20 -2.66 -6.29
CA ALA A 136 -6.19 -1.80 -5.63
C ALA A 136 -5.67 -0.40 -5.25
N GLY A 137 -4.56 0.06 -5.83
CA GLY A 137 -4.17 1.46 -5.93
C GLY A 137 -3.56 2.09 -4.68
N ARG A 138 -3.02 1.34 -3.71
CA ARG A 138 -2.43 1.95 -2.49
C ARG A 138 -1.30 2.91 -2.80
N GLU A 139 -0.40 2.53 -3.69
CA GLU A 139 0.74 3.32 -4.12
C GLU A 139 0.26 4.52 -4.96
N ALA A 140 -0.64 4.28 -5.92
CA ALA A 140 -1.23 5.33 -6.75
C ALA A 140 -1.99 6.39 -5.93
N VAL A 141 -2.84 5.95 -5.00
CA VAL A 141 -3.59 6.86 -4.11
C VAL A 141 -2.64 7.63 -3.21
N PHE A 142 -1.61 6.99 -2.67
CA PHE A 142 -0.61 7.67 -1.86
C PHE A 142 0.14 8.75 -2.66
N LEU A 143 0.51 8.48 -3.90
CA LEU A 143 1.12 9.47 -4.79
C LEU A 143 0.16 10.64 -5.07
N ALA A 144 -1.11 10.36 -5.37
CA ALA A 144 -2.11 11.39 -5.61
C ALA A 144 -2.33 12.28 -4.37
N MET A 145 -2.37 11.70 -3.17
CA MET A 145 -2.41 12.45 -1.90
C MET A 145 -1.18 13.32 -1.69
N ASN A 146 -0.06 13.01 -2.34
CA ASN A 146 1.17 13.79 -2.31
C ASN A 146 1.31 14.75 -3.51
N GLY A 147 0.23 15.00 -4.24
CA GLY A 147 0.16 16.03 -5.29
C GLY A 147 0.61 15.58 -6.67
N PHE A 148 0.72 14.28 -6.93
CA PHE A 148 0.97 13.77 -8.27
C PHE A 148 -0.35 13.63 -9.06
N ASP A 149 -0.27 13.88 -10.36
CA ASP A 149 -1.29 13.48 -11.33
C ASP A 149 -1.01 12.05 -11.76
N VAL A 150 -1.79 11.09 -11.24
CA VAL A 150 -1.46 9.67 -11.30
C VAL A 150 -2.29 8.95 -12.32
N GLU A 151 -1.62 8.20 -13.19
CA GLU A 151 -2.18 7.15 -14.02
C GLU A 151 -1.85 5.80 -13.40
N ALA A 152 -2.86 4.94 -13.23
CA ALA A 152 -2.73 3.61 -12.65
C ALA A 152 -3.16 2.55 -13.67
N LEU A 153 -2.27 1.63 -13.98
CA LEU A 153 -2.49 0.56 -14.95
C LEU A 153 -2.50 -0.80 -14.25
N ASP A 154 -3.48 -1.61 -14.59
CA ASP A 154 -3.58 -3.02 -14.20
C ASP A 154 -4.36 -3.76 -15.29
N ASP A 155 -4.26 -5.08 -15.38
CA ASP A 155 -5.02 -5.87 -16.35
C ASP A 155 -6.44 -6.20 -15.87
N ASP A 156 -6.71 -6.08 -14.57
CA ASP A 156 -8.00 -6.37 -13.94
C ASP A 156 -8.82 -5.09 -13.71
N PRO A 157 -9.90 -4.86 -14.50
CA PRO A 157 -10.75 -3.70 -14.33
C PRO A 157 -11.51 -3.67 -12.99
N GLU A 158 -11.78 -4.84 -12.37
CA GLU A 158 -12.45 -4.89 -11.07
C GLU A 158 -11.51 -4.41 -9.95
N ILE A 159 -10.22 -4.73 -10.06
CA ILE A 159 -9.23 -4.26 -9.09
C ILE A 159 -8.98 -2.76 -9.24
N LEU A 160 -9.02 -2.24 -10.46
CA LEU A 160 -8.94 -0.79 -10.73
C LEU A 160 -10.17 -0.04 -10.19
N ALA A 161 -11.37 -0.60 -10.29
CA ALA A 161 -12.56 -0.01 -9.66
C ALA A 161 -12.40 0.11 -8.13
N ARG A 162 -11.70 -0.83 -7.48
CA ARG A 162 -11.34 -0.72 -6.05
C ARG A 162 -10.34 0.40 -5.79
N ALA A 163 -9.38 0.60 -6.70
CA ALA A 163 -8.42 1.71 -6.62
C ALA A 163 -9.13 3.08 -6.73
N GLU A 164 -10.08 3.21 -7.65
CA GLU A 164 -10.92 4.42 -7.77
C GLU A 164 -11.76 4.67 -6.52
N ALA A 165 -12.37 3.63 -5.97
CA ALA A 165 -13.13 3.72 -4.73
C ALA A 165 -12.25 4.12 -3.54
N LEU A 166 -11.02 3.59 -3.44
CA LEU A 166 -10.05 4.00 -2.43
C LEU A 166 -9.65 5.47 -2.62
N ALA A 167 -9.38 5.90 -3.85
CA ALA A 167 -9.05 7.28 -4.16
C ALA A 167 -10.16 8.25 -3.76
N ALA A 168 -11.41 7.91 -4.07
CA ALA A 168 -12.58 8.70 -3.70
C ALA A 168 -12.70 8.87 -2.17
N ARG A 169 -12.52 7.78 -1.39
CA ARG A 169 -12.51 7.85 0.09
C ARG A 169 -11.36 8.69 0.65
N CYS A 170 -10.24 8.76 -0.06
CA CYS A 170 -9.10 9.60 0.30
C CYS A 170 -9.20 11.03 -0.25
N GLY A 171 -10.30 11.42 -0.90
CA GLY A 171 -10.49 12.74 -1.47
C GLY A 171 -9.58 13.08 -2.65
N VAL A 172 -9.05 12.07 -3.36
CA VAL A 172 -8.18 12.24 -4.53
C VAL A 172 -8.76 11.53 -5.75
N ARG A 173 -8.16 11.76 -6.90
CA ARG A 173 -8.56 11.13 -8.17
C ARG A 173 -7.38 10.42 -8.81
N LEU A 174 -7.66 9.32 -9.48
CA LEU A 174 -6.73 8.59 -10.33
C LEU A 174 -7.26 8.56 -11.76
N ARG A 175 -6.36 8.49 -12.73
CA ARG A 175 -6.70 8.02 -14.07
C ARG A 175 -6.37 6.52 -14.11
N THR A 176 -7.37 5.69 -14.22
CA THR A 176 -7.20 4.24 -14.28
C THR A 176 -7.41 3.75 -15.71
N GLN A 177 -6.64 2.75 -16.11
CA GLN A 177 -6.83 2.10 -17.39
C GLN A 177 -6.52 0.61 -17.28
N ALA A 178 -7.49 -0.23 -17.66
CA ALA A 178 -7.26 -1.65 -17.81
C ALA A 178 -6.32 -1.90 -18.99
N ARG A 179 -5.15 -2.48 -18.71
CA ARG A 179 -4.09 -2.68 -19.70
C ARG A 179 -3.24 -3.90 -19.37
N ASP A 180 -3.15 -4.80 -20.33
CA ASP A 180 -2.21 -5.92 -20.27
C ASP A 180 -0.78 -5.41 -20.47
N LEU A 181 0.00 -5.42 -19.40
CA LEU A 181 1.41 -4.99 -19.37
C LEU A 181 2.38 -6.06 -19.91
N GLU A 182 1.92 -7.28 -20.12
CA GLU A 182 2.73 -8.36 -20.73
C GLU A 182 2.69 -8.36 -22.28
N ARG A 183 1.92 -7.45 -22.89
CA ARG A 183 1.91 -7.28 -24.35
C ARG A 183 3.27 -6.79 -24.86
N ARG A 184 3.57 -7.14 -26.14
CA ARG A 184 4.80 -6.71 -26.81
C ARG A 184 5.01 -5.19 -26.79
N ASP A 185 3.93 -4.42 -26.94
CA ASP A 185 3.92 -2.97 -26.76
C ASP A 185 2.79 -2.58 -25.79
N PRO A 186 3.11 -2.27 -24.55
CA PRO A 186 2.13 -1.86 -23.53
C PRO A 186 1.66 -0.41 -23.71
N GLY A 187 2.22 0.35 -24.67
CA GLY A 187 1.79 1.71 -25.00
C GLY A 187 1.99 2.73 -23.85
N LEU A 188 3.12 2.67 -23.17
CA LEU A 188 3.42 3.59 -22.05
C LEU A 188 3.78 5.02 -22.49
N GLY A 189 4.00 5.23 -23.80
CA GLY A 189 4.48 6.51 -24.33
C GLY A 189 5.98 6.72 -24.15
N GLU A 190 6.45 7.93 -24.46
CA GLU A 190 7.85 8.31 -24.36
C GLU A 190 8.01 9.65 -23.63
N GLY A 191 8.86 9.69 -22.60
CA GLY A 191 9.15 10.92 -21.86
C GLY A 191 7.95 11.54 -21.16
N CYS A 192 6.96 10.72 -20.79
CA CYS A 192 5.66 11.19 -20.32
C CYS A 192 5.56 11.35 -18.80
N TYR A 193 6.42 10.63 -18.03
CA TYR A 193 6.24 10.51 -16.59
C TYR A 193 7.46 10.98 -15.81
N ASP A 194 7.22 11.79 -14.80
CA ASP A 194 8.24 12.26 -13.85
C ASP A 194 8.54 11.20 -12.78
N LEU A 195 7.61 10.27 -12.57
CA LEU A 195 7.77 9.14 -11.66
C LEU A 195 7.05 7.91 -12.22
N ILE A 196 7.74 6.78 -12.22
CA ILE A 196 7.12 5.47 -12.47
C ILE A 196 7.34 4.61 -11.23
N THR A 197 6.27 3.97 -10.76
CA THR A 197 6.31 3.02 -9.65
C THR A 197 5.91 1.62 -10.11
N VAL A 198 6.61 0.62 -9.60
CA VAL A 198 6.33 -0.80 -9.84
C VAL A 198 6.53 -1.58 -8.55
N PHE A 199 5.45 -2.15 -8.02
CA PHE A 199 5.50 -2.92 -6.78
C PHE A 199 4.94 -4.32 -6.97
N ARG A 200 5.72 -5.33 -6.57
CA ARG A 200 5.32 -6.76 -6.58
C ARG A 200 4.92 -7.30 -7.94
N PHE A 201 5.42 -6.70 -9.00
CA PHE A 201 5.23 -7.12 -10.38
C PHE A 201 6.59 -7.30 -11.05
N LEU A 202 6.71 -8.29 -11.93
CA LEU A 202 7.93 -8.54 -12.71
C LEU A 202 7.58 -9.06 -14.10
N HIS A 203 7.84 -8.24 -15.10
CA HIS A 203 7.83 -8.62 -16.50
C HIS A 203 9.04 -7.98 -17.20
N ARG A 204 10.10 -8.77 -17.41
CA ARG A 204 11.39 -8.28 -17.94
C ARG A 204 11.28 -7.56 -19.30
N PRO A 205 10.44 -8.02 -20.25
CA PRO A 205 10.23 -7.29 -21.50
C PRO A 205 9.70 -5.86 -21.33
N LEU A 206 9.14 -5.52 -20.17
CA LEU A 206 8.63 -4.19 -19.87
C LEU A 206 9.74 -3.17 -19.54
N PHE A 207 10.93 -3.62 -19.15
CA PHE A 207 12.01 -2.73 -18.69
C PHE A 207 12.38 -1.64 -19.72
N PRO A 208 12.60 -1.93 -21.00
CA PRO A 208 12.90 -0.89 -21.98
C PRO A 208 11.74 0.10 -22.19
N HIS A 209 10.50 -0.34 -22.01
CA HIS A 209 9.33 0.54 -22.13
C HIS A 209 9.23 1.50 -20.93
N ILE A 210 9.57 1.03 -19.72
CA ILE A 210 9.66 1.87 -18.51
C ILE A 210 10.71 2.96 -18.70
N GLU A 211 11.93 2.61 -19.15
CA GLU A 211 12.99 3.59 -19.39
C GLU A 211 12.56 4.69 -20.37
N ARG A 212 11.94 4.27 -21.50
CA ARG A 212 11.46 5.23 -22.52
C ARG A 212 10.35 6.13 -22.01
N ALA A 213 9.45 5.60 -21.19
CA ALA A 213 8.30 6.34 -20.65
C ALA A 213 8.68 7.41 -19.63
N LEU A 214 9.82 7.27 -18.95
CA LEU A 214 10.32 8.29 -18.02
C LEU A 214 10.69 9.58 -18.76
N ALA A 215 10.30 10.71 -18.23
CA ALA A 215 10.80 12.03 -18.66
C ALA A 215 12.30 12.19 -18.34
N PRO A 216 13.04 13.04 -19.05
CA PRO A 216 14.39 13.44 -18.63
C PRO A 216 14.37 13.94 -17.19
N GLY A 217 15.23 13.39 -16.31
CA GLY A 217 15.22 13.66 -14.88
C GLY A 217 14.14 12.93 -14.07
N GLY A 218 13.29 12.13 -14.71
CA GLY A 218 12.25 11.34 -14.07
C GLY A 218 12.81 10.17 -13.23
N TRP A 219 12.02 9.70 -12.29
CA TRP A 219 12.38 8.70 -11.30
C TRP A 219 11.67 7.36 -11.54
N LEU A 220 12.40 6.28 -11.29
CA LEU A 220 11.86 4.92 -11.19
C LEU A 220 11.97 4.45 -9.75
N VAL A 221 10.85 4.03 -9.16
CA VAL A 221 10.80 3.29 -7.89
C VAL A 221 10.32 1.89 -8.19
N TYR A 222 11.17 0.90 -7.99
CA TYR A 222 10.86 -0.49 -8.29
C TYR A 222 11.14 -1.37 -7.06
N GLU A 223 10.16 -2.14 -6.63
CA GLU A 223 10.36 -3.19 -5.62
C GLU A 223 9.59 -4.43 -6.00
N THR A 224 10.29 -5.57 -6.12
CA THR A 224 9.63 -6.85 -6.36
C THR A 224 10.40 -8.00 -5.73
N PHE A 225 9.81 -9.18 -5.83
CA PHE A 225 10.34 -10.38 -5.20
C PHE A 225 11.56 -10.93 -5.96
N ARG A 226 12.50 -11.51 -5.20
CA ARG A 226 13.63 -12.25 -5.73
C ARG A 226 13.66 -13.69 -5.25
N ARG A 227 14.54 -14.50 -5.82
CA ARG A 227 14.73 -15.91 -5.46
C ARG A 227 14.98 -16.06 -3.96
N GLY A 228 14.36 -17.06 -3.38
CA GLY A 228 14.26 -17.28 -1.96
C GLY A 228 12.87 -16.96 -1.40
N GLN A 229 12.08 -16.09 -2.08
CA GLN A 229 10.71 -15.76 -1.68
C GLN A 229 9.79 -16.99 -1.65
N GLU A 230 10.01 -17.97 -2.52
CA GLU A 230 9.25 -19.20 -2.59
C GLU A 230 9.23 -20.00 -1.27
N ARG A 231 10.18 -19.76 -0.37
CA ARG A 231 10.22 -20.33 0.99
C ARG A 231 9.11 -19.76 1.90
N PHE A 232 8.63 -18.56 1.59
CA PHE A 232 7.65 -17.81 2.39
C PHE A 232 6.26 -17.71 1.74
N GLY A 233 6.13 -18.16 0.49
CA GLY A 233 4.88 -18.13 -0.24
C GLY A 233 5.00 -17.60 -1.66
N ARG A 234 3.89 -17.14 -2.22
CA ARG A 234 3.85 -16.61 -3.59
C ARG A 234 4.59 -15.28 -3.72
N PRO A 235 5.18 -15.00 -4.92
CA PRO A 235 5.27 -15.88 -6.08
C PRO A 235 6.29 -17.01 -5.89
N THR A 236 6.01 -18.18 -6.49
CA THR A 236 6.91 -19.34 -6.43
C THR A 236 7.56 -19.67 -7.78
N HIS A 237 6.97 -19.18 -8.88
CA HIS A 237 7.49 -19.47 -10.21
C HIS A 237 8.70 -18.55 -10.54
N PRO A 238 9.83 -19.09 -11.01
CA PRO A 238 11.08 -18.34 -11.26
C PRO A 238 10.92 -17.10 -12.18
N ARG A 239 9.98 -17.13 -13.13
CA ARG A 239 9.74 -15.99 -14.04
C ARG A 239 9.33 -14.70 -13.30
N PHE A 240 8.76 -14.83 -12.09
CA PHE A 240 8.31 -13.73 -11.24
C PHE A 240 9.30 -13.37 -10.14
N LEU A 241 10.47 -13.99 -10.16
CA LEU A 241 11.52 -13.79 -9.16
C LEU A 241 12.78 -13.25 -9.83
N LEU A 242 13.34 -12.20 -9.29
CA LEU A 242 14.62 -11.65 -9.71
C LEU A 242 15.77 -12.55 -9.26
N ASP A 243 16.80 -12.67 -10.06
CA ASP A 243 18.10 -13.16 -9.61
C ASP A 243 18.82 -12.11 -8.75
N ALA A 244 19.83 -12.52 -7.98
CA ALA A 244 20.63 -11.61 -7.18
C ALA A 244 21.32 -10.56 -8.08
N GLY A 245 21.23 -9.29 -7.71
CA GLY A 245 21.82 -8.18 -8.48
C GLY A 245 21.09 -7.82 -9.78
N GLU A 246 20.09 -8.59 -10.21
CA GLU A 246 19.44 -8.40 -11.53
C GLU A 246 18.82 -7.00 -11.65
N LEU A 247 18.09 -6.56 -10.64
CA LEU A 247 17.37 -5.28 -10.73
C LEU A 247 18.33 -4.08 -10.82
N SER A 248 19.53 -4.19 -10.26
CA SER A 248 20.55 -3.10 -10.33
C SER A 248 21.09 -2.88 -11.74
N SER A 249 21.03 -3.89 -12.60
CA SER A 249 21.50 -3.83 -13.99
C SER A 249 20.38 -3.82 -15.03
N ALA A 250 19.12 -3.93 -14.58
CA ALA A 250 17.96 -4.06 -15.46
C ALA A 250 17.66 -2.79 -16.29
N PHE A 251 18.16 -1.63 -15.87
CA PHE A 251 17.89 -0.32 -16.48
C PHE A 251 19.19 0.39 -16.83
N PRO A 252 19.88 0.00 -17.91
CA PRO A 252 21.24 0.47 -18.22
C PRO A 252 21.34 1.97 -18.53
N ASN A 253 20.22 2.61 -18.92
CA ASN A 253 20.18 4.04 -19.23
C ASN A 253 19.74 4.92 -18.05
N LEU A 254 19.49 4.33 -16.88
CA LEU A 254 19.15 5.06 -15.67
C LEU A 254 20.35 5.13 -14.72
N ALA A 255 20.49 6.26 -14.04
CA ALA A 255 21.43 6.39 -12.94
C ALA A 255 20.83 5.75 -11.68
N VAL A 256 21.47 4.74 -11.14
CA VAL A 256 21.05 4.09 -9.88
C VAL A 256 21.42 5.00 -8.71
N GLU A 257 20.41 5.46 -7.97
CA GLU A 257 20.58 6.28 -6.78
C GLU A 257 20.62 5.44 -5.50
N ARG A 258 19.76 4.40 -5.46
CA ARG A 258 19.72 3.42 -4.36
C ARG A 258 19.39 2.05 -4.90
N TYR A 259 20.05 1.06 -4.36
CA TYR A 259 19.75 -0.34 -4.58
C TYR A 259 19.91 -1.11 -3.29
N ALA A 260 19.00 -2.01 -2.98
CA ALA A 260 19.13 -2.91 -1.85
C ALA A 260 18.38 -4.21 -2.10
N GLU A 261 18.92 -5.29 -1.56
CA GLU A 261 18.25 -6.57 -1.45
C GLU A 261 17.93 -6.85 0.02
N SER A 262 16.75 -7.36 0.27
CA SER A 262 16.27 -7.69 1.60
C SER A 262 15.96 -9.18 1.69
N ASP A 263 16.49 -9.82 2.72
CA ASP A 263 16.25 -11.23 3.05
C ASP A 263 16.06 -11.35 4.59
N PRO A 264 14.98 -10.73 5.12
CA PRO A 264 14.73 -10.78 6.55
C PRO A 264 14.26 -12.17 6.97
N GLU A 265 14.56 -12.53 8.22
CA GLU A 265 14.00 -13.70 8.86
C GLU A 265 12.46 -13.60 8.86
N GLY A 266 11.78 -14.50 8.14
CA GLY A 266 10.32 -14.48 7.98
C GLY A 266 9.79 -13.81 6.71
N GLY A 267 10.65 -13.31 5.80
CA GLY A 267 10.30 -12.68 4.52
C GLY A 267 9.61 -11.32 4.64
N PRO A 268 9.20 -10.68 3.58
CA PRO A 268 9.40 -11.08 2.19
C PRO A 268 10.84 -10.84 1.70
N ILE A 269 11.26 -11.64 0.72
CA ILE A 269 12.55 -11.49 0.06
C ILE A 269 12.39 -10.65 -1.19
N THR A 270 12.96 -9.44 -1.19
CA THR A 270 12.77 -8.46 -2.24
C THR A 270 14.07 -7.83 -2.70
N ALA A 271 14.06 -7.25 -3.90
CA ALA A 271 15.03 -6.25 -4.33
C ALA A 271 14.29 -4.94 -4.62
N ARG A 272 14.93 -3.81 -4.29
CA ARG A 272 14.38 -2.47 -4.45
C ARG A 272 15.39 -1.54 -5.09
N LEU A 273 14.89 -0.72 -5.99
CA LEU A 273 15.67 0.21 -6.81
C LEU A 273 15.01 1.58 -6.82
N LEU A 274 15.81 2.60 -6.54
CA LEU A 274 15.54 3.99 -6.91
C LEU A 274 16.55 4.38 -7.99
N ALA A 275 16.05 4.71 -9.17
CA ALA A 275 16.90 5.14 -10.28
C ALA A 275 16.32 6.39 -10.95
N ARG A 276 17.18 7.13 -11.66
CA ARG A 276 16.80 8.38 -12.30
C ARG A 276 17.23 8.40 -13.75
N ARG A 277 16.34 8.83 -14.64
CA ARG A 277 16.71 9.10 -16.03
C ARG A 277 17.60 10.35 -16.08
N PRO A 278 18.79 10.29 -16.68
CA PRO A 278 19.63 11.47 -16.84
C PRO A 278 18.91 12.58 -17.59
N VAL A 279 19.20 13.83 -17.21
CA VAL A 279 18.78 15.00 -18.00
C VAL A 279 19.76 15.08 -19.18
N SER A 280 19.25 14.94 -20.41
CA SER A 280 20.08 15.19 -21.61
C SER A 280 20.61 16.62 -21.52
N ARG A 281 21.92 16.77 -21.61
CA ARG A 281 22.59 18.08 -21.71
C ARG A 281 22.31 18.71 -23.06
#